data_444cbf70fef745926e80ada3cd8e3ff5
#
_entry.id   444cbf70fef745926e80ada3cd8e3ff5
#
_cell.length_a   1.000
_cell.length_b   1.000
_cell.length_c   1.000
_cell.angle_alpha   90.00
_cell.angle_beta   90.00
_cell.angle_gamma   90.00
#
_symmetry.space_group_name_H-M   'P 1'
#
loop_
_entity.id
_entity.type
_entity.pdbx_description
1 polymer ?
#
loop_
_entity_poly.entity_id
_entity_poly.type
_entity_poly.pdbx_seq_one_letter_code
_entity_poly.pdbx_strand_id
1 'polypeptide(L)'
;HITFSGHRGFHLHYRDPSILGLDSSARRELVSYIRGVGIEVSALMNNDVSYGWKQRLEHGTETILAKLDMVHADDKQGKDMAKELCAIIKERSNSPDSKVNGCSAPRMKTLAESVQHPRRRENVINGNYKGLAKNDHIFFELVKGDKSLILGQAGETDDAVTVDVKRQIRWPTSLNGKCGMQVTSFPLERLHPDGTNSFDAL
;
A
#
# COMPACT_ATOMS: atom_id res chain seq x y z
N HIS A 1 -10.81 13.99 -10.92
CA HIS A 1 -12.13 14.39 -10.45
C HIS A 1 -12.63 13.40 -9.43
N ILE A 2 -12.99 13.87 -8.24
CA ILE A 2 -13.47 13.04 -7.13
C ILE A 2 -14.89 13.40 -6.80
N THR A 3 -15.69 12.38 -6.47
CA THR A 3 -17.05 12.57 -5.97
C THR A 3 -17.28 11.74 -4.72
N PHE A 4 -17.96 12.30 -3.75
CA PHE A 4 -18.57 11.56 -2.66
C PHE A 4 -19.81 10.83 -3.16
N SER A 5 -19.95 9.55 -2.84
CA SER A 5 -21.04 8.70 -3.37
C SER A 5 -22.44 8.96 -2.76
N GLY A 6 -22.51 9.90 -1.84
CA GLY A 6 -23.74 10.16 -1.07
C GLY A 6 -24.02 9.15 0.06
N HIS A 7 -23.06 8.28 0.44
CA HIS A 7 -23.23 7.35 1.56
C HIS A 7 -21.91 7.05 2.29
N ARG A 8 -21.05 6.17 1.77
CA ARG A 8 -19.87 5.68 2.48
C ARG A 8 -18.57 5.75 1.70
N GLY A 9 -18.63 6.09 0.43
CA GLY A 9 -17.48 5.95 -0.45
C GLY A 9 -17.25 7.13 -1.35
N PHE A 10 -16.10 7.11 -1.96
CA PHE A 10 -15.68 8.08 -2.96
C PHE A 10 -15.50 7.40 -4.31
N HIS A 11 -15.74 8.14 -5.39
CA HIS A 11 -15.43 7.69 -6.75
C HIS A 11 -14.35 8.60 -7.32
N LEU A 12 -13.28 8.00 -7.83
CA LEU A 12 -12.28 8.67 -8.62
C LEU A 12 -12.65 8.54 -10.10
N HIS A 13 -12.90 9.64 -10.76
CA HIS A 13 -13.20 9.69 -12.19
C HIS A 13 -11.96 10.13 -12.95
N TYR A 14 -11.37 9.24 -13.70
CA TYR A 14 -10.25 9.51 -14.58
C TYR A 14 -10.72 9.47 -16.04
N ARG A 15 -10.45 10.52 -16.82
CA ARG A 15 -11.02 10.73 -18.16
C ARG A 15 -9.95 11.01 -19.21
N ASP A 16 -8.79 10.41 -19.08
CA ASP A 16 -7.78 10.54 -20.12
C ASP A 16 -8.20 9.76 -21.36
N PRO A 17 -8.11 10.36 -22.58
CA PRO A 17 -8.45 9.68 -23.81
C PRO A 17 -7.75 8.34 -24.02
N SER A 18 -6.52 8.19 -23.51
CA SER A 18 -5.74 6.96 -23.63
C SER A 18 -6.37 5.74 -22.94
N ILE A 19 -7.19 5.96 -21.91
CA ILE A 19 -7.83 4.85 -21.16
C ILE A 19 -9.33 4.68 -21.48
N LEU A 20 -9.96 5.62 -22.14
CA LEU A 20 -11.40 5.55 -22.41
C LEU A 20 -11.76 4.36 -23.33
N GLY A 21 -10.87 3.97 -24.22
CA GLY A 21 -11.06 2.84 -25.12
C GLY A 21 -10.72 1.47 -24.56
N LEU A 22 -10.25 1.37 -23.31
CA LEU A 22 -9.87 0.10 -22.68
C LEU A 22 -11.10 -0.79 -22.47
N ASP A 23 -10.97 -2.04 -22.89
CA ASP A 23 -11.96 -3.08 -22.61
C ASP A 23 -11.92 -3.56 -21.15
N SER A 24 -12.83 -4.44 -20.76
CA SER A 24 -12.92 -4.96 -19.40
C SER A 24 -11.67 -5.73 -18.97
N SER A 25 -10.94 -6.36 -19.89
CA SER A 25 -9.71 -7.09 -19.57
C SER A 25 -8.58 -6.14 -19.22
N ALA A 26 -8.33 -5.15 -20.08
CA ALA A 26 -7.31 -4.14 -19.84
C ALA A 26 -7.61 -3.29 -18.60
N ARG A 27 -8.90 -3.00 -18.31
CA ARG A 27 -9.32 -2.33 -17.08
C ARG A 27 -9.05 -3.17 -15.84
N ARG A 28 -9.20 -4.50 -15.93
CA ARG A 28 -8.87 -5.41 -14.81
C ARG A 28 -7.37 -5.41 -14.54
N GLU A 29 -6.53 -5.41 -15.55
CA GLU A 29 -5.08 -5.29 -15.40
C GLU A 29 -4.68 -3.96 -14.77
N LEU A 30 -5.30 -2.86 -15.21
CA LEU A 30 -5.09 -1.54 -14.61
C LEU A 30 -5.45 -1.52 -13.13
N VAL A 31 -6.60 -2.09 -12.75
CA VAL A 31 -7.00 -2.20 -11.34
C VAL A 31 -6.02 -3.07 -10.55
N SER A 32 -5.61 -4.20 -11.11
CA SER A 32 -4.61 -5.09 -10.49
C SER A 32 -3.28 -4.37 -10.28
N TYR A 33 -2.83 -3.58 -11.25
CA TYR A 33 -1.63 -2.76 -11.13
C TYR A 33 -1.77 -1.71 -10.02
N ILE A 34 -2.87 -0.98 -9.97
CA ILE A 34 -3.13 0.03 -8.92
C ILE A 34 -3.16 -0.61 -7.53
N ARG A 35 -3.70 -1.83 -7.43
CA ARG A 35 -3.75 -2.62 -6.18
C ARG A 35 -2.46 -3.32 -5.83
N GLY A 36 -1.46 -3.28 -6.69
CA GLY A 36 -0.20 -3.96 -6.47
C GLY A 36 -0.29 -5.50 -6.55
N VAL A 37 -1.30 -6.02 -7.23
CA VAL A 37 -1.46 -7.47 -7.41
C VAL A 37 -0.38 -8.01 -8.33
N GLY A 38 0.40 -8.99 -7.86
CA GLY A 38 1.46 -9.62 -8.66
C GLY A 38 2.72 -8.77 -8.83
N ILE A 39 2.86 -7.67 -8.10
CA ILE A 39 4.08 -6.86 -8.16
C ILE A 39 5.27 -7.60 -7.56
N GLU A 40 6.28 -7.81 -8.37
CA GLU A 40 7.60 -8.30 -7.95
C GLU A 40 8.45 -7.12 -7.47
N VAL A 41 8.54 -6.95 -6.14
CA VAL A 41 9.27 -5.84 -5.51
C VAL A 41 10.74 -5.79 -5.95
N SER A 42 11.39 -6.96 -6.09
CA SER A 42 12.77 -7.03 -6.55
C SER A 42 12.96 -6.52 -7.98
N ALA A 43 11.98 -6.72 -8.85
CA ALA A 43 12.02 -6.21 -10.22
C ALA A 43 11.80 -4.69 -10.27
N LEU A 44 10.94 -4.17 -9.41
CA LEU A 44 10.68 -2.72 -9.34
C LEU A 44 11.88 -1.93 -8.81
N MET A 45 12.60 -2.47 -7.82
CA MET A 45 13.74 -1.79 -7.24
C MET A 45 14.95 -1.75 -8.20
N ASN A 46 15.07 -2.71 -9.10
CA ASN A 46 16.13 -2.79 -10.09
C ASN A 46 15.82 -2.08 -11.41
N ASN A 47 14.64 -1.47 -11.54
CA ASN A 47 14.19 -0.86 -12.80
C ASN A 47 14.07 0.65 -12.64
N ASP A 48 14.68 1.42 -13.55
CA ASP A 48 14.62 2.89 -13.54
C ASP A 48 13.21 3.42 -13.86
N VAL A 49 12.34 2.58 -14.38
CA VAL A 49 10.98 2.94 -14.78
C VAL A 49 9.97 2.17 -13.93
N SER A 50 9.53 2.77 -12.85
CA SER A 50 8.62 2.12 -11.89
C SER A 50 7.26 2.80 -11.72
N TYR A 51 6.95 3.82 -12.52
CA TYR A 51 5.64 4.49 -12.59
C TYR A 51 4.95 4.73 -11.23
N GLY A 52 5.69 5.24 -10.26
CA GLY A 52 5.18 5.57 -8.93
C GLY A 52 5.28 4.46 -7.88
N TRP A 53 5.46 3.20 -8.25
CA TRP A 53 5.67 2.11 -7.29
C TRP A 53 7.03 2.20 -6.62
N LYS A 54 8.07 2.69 -7.30
CA LYS A 54 9.40 2.88 -6.72
C LYS A 54 9.36 3.82 -5.52
N GLN A 55 8.75 4.99 -5.66
CA GLN A 55 8.61 5.96 -4.57
C GLN A 55 7.85 5.39 -3.37
N ARG A 56 6.82 4.58 -3.62
CA ARG A 56 6.07 3.91 -2.54
C ARG A 56 6.92 2.87 -1.83
N LEU A 57 7.71 2.08 -2.58
CA LEU A 57 8.62 1.10 -2.01
C LEU A 57 9.75 1.77 -1.21
N GLU A 58 10.29 2.88 -1.70
CA GLU A 58 11.26 3.70 -0.98
C GLU A 58 10.68 4.19 0.35
N HIS A 59 9.49 4.79 0.31
CA HIS A 59 8.81 5.26 1.52
C HIS A 59 8.50 4.13 2.51
N GLY A 60 8.03 2.98 2.02
CA GLY A 60 7.79 1.84 2.89
C GLY A 60 9.08 1.24 3.45
N THR A 61 10.15 1.23 2.67
CA THR A 61 11.48 0.82 3.15
C THR A 61 11.93 1.74 4.29
N GLU A 62 11.79 3.04 4.13
CA GLU A 62 12.10 4.03 5.18
C GLU A 62 11.23 3.81 6.43
N THR A 63 9.93 3.58 6.25
CA THR A 63 8.99 3.30 7.34
C THR A 63 9.40 2.05 8.12
N ILE A 64 9.74 0.96 7.43
CA ILE A 64 10.20 -0.28 8.07
C ILE A 64 11.55 -0.06 8.76
N LEU A 65 12.48 0.69 8.18
CA LEU A 65 13.73 1.03 8.82
C LEU A 65 13.53 1.81 10.12
N ALA A 66 12.64 2.81 10.12
CA ALA A 66 12.29 3.56 11.33
C ALA A 66 11.68 2.67 12.42
N LYS A 67 10.79 1.73 12.05
CA LYS A 67 10.26 0.73 12.99
C LYS A 67 11.34 -0.19 13.54
N LEU A 68 12.31 -0.61 12.72
CA LEU A 68 13.45 -1.43 13.15
C LEU A 68 14.41 -0.65 14.06
N ASP A 69 14.57 0.66 13.87
CA ASP A 69 15.34 1.51 14.77
C ASP A 69 14.70 1.53 16.18
N MET A 70 13.37 1.57 16.28
CA MET A 70 12.66 1.42 17.56
C MET A 70 12.92 0.05 18.19
N VAL A 71 12.88 -1.03 17.41
CA VAL A 71 13.20 -2.39 17.89
C VAL A 71 14.64 -2.46 18.42
N HIS A 72 15.58 -1.79 17.75
CA HIS A 72 16.98 -1.76 18.16
C HIS A 72 17.19 -1.05 19.51
N ALA A 73 16.41 -0.03 19.83
CA ALA A 73 16.47 0.68 21.11
C ALA A 73 16.18 -0.22 22.33
N ASP A 74 15.53 -1.38 22.11
CA ASP A 74 15.29 -2.45 23.12
C ASP A 74 14.55 -2.00 24.38
N ASP A 75 13.87 -0.87 24.32
CA ASP A 75 12.99 -0.38 25.37
C ASP A 75 11.59 -1.05 25.30
N LYS A 76 10.65 -0.58 26.12
CA LYS A 76 9.28 -1.11 26.12
C LYS A 76 8.61 -0.94 24.76
N GLN A 77 8.78 0.24 24.14
CA GLN A 77 8.18 0.54 22.85
C GLN A 77 8.80 -0.33 21.74
N GLY A 78 10.12 -0.53 21.77
CA GLY A 78 10.83 -1.41 20.85
C GLY A 78 10.39 -2.86 20.94
N LYS A 79 10.12 -3.37 22.15
CA LYS A 79 9.59 -4.73 22.34
C LYS A 79 8.16 -4.88 21.79
N ASP A 80 7.32 -3.87 21.96
CA ASP A 80 5.96 -3.89 21.42
C ASP A 80 5.98 -3.73 19.89
N MET A 81 6.88 -2.90 19.34
CA MET A 81 7.11 -2.81 17.90
C MET A 81 7.60 -4.13 17.29
N ALA A 82 8.49 -4.84 17.97
CA ALA A 82 8.94 -6.16 17.51
C ALA A 82 7.79 -7.17 17.42
N LYS A 83 6.83 -7.12 18.34
CA LYS A 83 5.62 -7.97 18.29
C LYS A 83 4.72 -7.58 17.09
N GLU A 84 4.53 -6.27 16.88
CA GLU A 84 3.76 -5.76 15.73
C GLU A 84 4.35 -6.23 14.41
N LEU A 85 5.67 -6.07 14.20
CA LEU A 85 6.35 -6.53 13.00
C LEU A 85 6.28 -8.05 12.83
N CYS A 86 6.38 -8.81 13.93
CA CYS A 86 6.18 -10.27 13.88
C CYS A 86 4.75 -10.66 13.52
N ALA A 87 3.74 -9.87 13.91
CA ALA A 87 2.36 -10.11 13.52
C ALA A 87 2.15 -9.89 12.02
N ILE A 88 2.77 -8.87 11.43
CA ILE A 88 2.77 -8.64 9.97
C ILE A 88 3.35 -9.85 9.25
N ILE A 89 4.50 -10.36 9.69
CA ILE A 89 5.11 -11.56 9.09
C ILE A 89 4.22 -12.79 9.23
N LYS A 90 3.55 -12.96 10.36
CA LYS A 90 2.62 -14.06 10.59
C LYS A 90 1.41 -13.99 9.64
N GLU A 91 0.86 -12.80 9.42
CA GLU A 91 -0.21 -12.58 8.47
C GLU A 91 0.26 -12.90 7.04
N ARG A 92 1.42 -12.39 6.65
CA ARG A 92 2.05 -12.65 5.35
C ARG A 92 2.40 -14.13 5.14
N SER A 93 2.79 -14.87 6.15
CA SER A 93 3.13 -16.29 6.03
C SER A 93 1.99 -17.17 5.52
N ASN A 94 0.75 -16.69 5.61
CA ASN A 94 -0.43 -17.35 5.06
C ASN A 94 -0.66 -17.04 3.56
N SER A 95 0.11 -16.12 2.98
CA SER A 95 0.00 -15.78 1.55
C SER A 95 0.75 -16.80 0.69
N PRO A 96 0.19 -17.20 -0.47
CA PRO A 96 0.82 -18.18 -1.36
C PRO A 96 2.19 -17.76 -1.91
N ASP A 97 2.44 -16.46 -1.97
CA ASP A 97 3.68 -15.85 -2.47
C ASP A 97 4.74 -15.62 -1.39
N SER A 98 4.44 -15.95 -0.13
CA SER A 98 5.37 -15.75 0.98
C SER A 98 6.43 -16.84 1.03
N LYS A 99 7.68 -16.41 1.28
CA LYS A 99 8.84 -17.29 1.49
C LYS A 99 9.21 -17.44 2.97
N VAL A 100 8.39 -16.92 3.88
CA VAL A 100 8.68 -16.89 5.32
C VAL A 100 7.59 -17.59 6.12
N ASN A 101 7.98 -18.56 6.94
CA ASN A 101 7.07 -19.35 7.78
C ASN A 101 6.88 -18.75 9.19
N GLY A 102 7.00 -17.42 9.32
CA GLY A 102 6.86 -16.71 10.58
C GLY A 102 8.15 -16.05 11.07
N CYS A 103 8.05 -15.31 12.16
CA CYS A 103 9.16 -14.60 12.79
C CYS A 103 9.02 -14.65 14.32
N SER A 104 10.15 -14.56 15.00
CA SER A 104 10.23 -14.42 16.46
C SER A 104 10.85 -13.08 16.86
N ALA A 105 10.56 -12.60 18.05
CA ALA A 105 11.12 -11.35 18.56
C ALA A 105 12.67 -11.33 18.54
N PRO A 106 13.41 -12.40 18.94
CA PRO A 106 14.85 -12.44 18.81
C PRO A 106 15.33 -12.30 17.35
N ARG A 107 14.63 -12.92 16.41
CA ARG A 107 14.98 -12.79 14.99
C ARG A 107 14.71 -11.40 14.46
N MET A 108 13.64 -10.74 14.91
CA MET A 108 13.35 -9.35 14.58
C MET A 108 14.43 -8.42 15.13
N LYS A 109 14.91 -8.67 16.36
CA LYS A 109 16.02 -7.91 16.95
C LYS A 109 17.32 -8.08 16.15
N THR A 110 17.65 -9.30 15.72
CA THR A 110 18.82 -9.54 14.85
C THR A 110 18.69 -8.79 13.51
N LEU A 111 17.50 -8.73 12.94
CA LEU A 111 17.26 -7.92 11.73
C LEU A 111 17.48 -6.43 12.03
N ALA A 112 16.92 -5.92 13.13
CA ALA A 112 17.10 -4.53 13.56
C ALA A 112 18.57 -4.17 13.78
N GLU A 113 19.34 -5.03 14.41
CA GLU A 113 20.79 -4.87 14.58
C GLU A 113 21.53 -4.86 13.23
N SER A 114 21.11 -5.71 12.30
CA SER A 114 21.77 -5.81 10.99
C SER A 114 21.64 -4.55 10.14
N VAL A 115 20.51 -3.85 10.23
CA VAL A 115 20.25 -2.62 9.47
C VAL A 115 20.91 -1.38 10.11
N GLN A 116 21.48 -1.49 11.31
CA GLN A 116 22.26 -0.39 11.89
C GLN A 116 23.62 -0.22 11.20
N HIS A 117 24.11 -1.23 10.50
CA HIS A 117 25.36 -1.10 9.76
C HIS A 117 25.18 -0.17 8.54
N PRO A 118 25.95 0.95 8.41
CA PRO A 118 25.70 1.98 7.41
C PRO A 118 25.60 1.45 5.97
N ARG A 119 26.53 0.61 5.55
CA ARG A 119 26.53 -0.02 4.21
C ARG A 119 25.28 -0.87 3.95
N ARG A 120 24.82 -1.63 4.97
CA ARG A 120 23.62 -2.46 4.79
C ARG A 120 22.37 -1.61 4.69
N ARG A 121 22.30 -0.57 5.52
CA ARG A 121 21.20 0.40 5.48
C ARG A 121 21.11 1.10 4.12
N GLU A 122 22.23 1.59 3.61
CA GLU A 122 22.32 2.19 2.29
C GLU A 122 21.88 1.22 1.18
N ASN A 123 22.36 -0.03 1.22
CA ASN A 123 21.94 -1.06 0.27
C ASN A 123 20.43 -1.29 0.32
N VAL A 124 19.85 -1.34 1.51
CA VAL A 124 18.40 -1.55 1.71
C VAL A 124 17.60 -0.36 1.15
N ILE A 125 18.01 0.86 1.41
CA ILE A 125 17.39 2.09 0.85
C ILE A 125 17.44 2.05 -0.68
N ASN A 126 18.55 1.60 -1.26
CA ASN A 126 18.71 1.43 -2.69
C ASN A 126 18.06 0.15 -3.26
N GLY A 127 17.25 -0.55 -2.48
CA GLY A 127 16.51 -1.74 -2.90
C GLY A 127 17.29 -3.04 -2.95
N ASN A 128 18.53 -3.04 -2.51
CA ASN A 128 19.35 -4.25 -2.43
C ASN A 128 19.25 -4.91 -1.04
N TYR A 129 18.28 -5.79 -0.88
CA TYR A 129 18.03 -6.49 0.40
C TYR A 129 18.96 -7.69 0.63
N LYS A 130 19.69 -8.16 -0.38
CA LYS A 130 20.59 -9.34 -0.28
C LYS A 130 21.69 -9.17 0.78
N GLY A 131 22.04 -7.93 1.12
CA GLY A 131 23.03 -7.62 2.17
C GLY A 131 22.60 -7.94 3.60
N LEU A 132 21.31 -8.27 3.82
CA LEU A 132 20.76 -8.61 5.16
C LEU A 132 20.97 -10.08 5.55
N ALA A 133 21.73 -10.84 4.78
CA ALA A 133 22.01 -12.26 4.99
C ALA A 133 20.72 -13.09 5.07
N LYS A 134 20.57 -13.93 6.10
CA LYS A 134 19.40 -14.80 6.28
C LYS A 134 18.09 -14.05 6.61
N ASN A 135 18.13 -12.71 6.77
CA ASN A 135 16.99 -11.89 7.15
C ASN A 135 16.43 -11.07 5.97
N ASP A 136 17.00 -11.19 4.79
CA ASP A 136 16.53 -10.51 3.58
C ASP A 136 15.07 -10.84 3.26
N HIS A 137 14.67 -12.10 3.38
CA HIS A 137 13.29 -12.53 3.17
C HIS A 137 12.32 -11.91 4.18
N ILE A 138 12.73 -11.76 5.45
CA ILE A 138 11.89 -11.13 6.48
C ILE A 138 11.70 -9.65 6.15
N PHE A 139 12.77 -8.94 5.84
CA PHE A 139 12.68 -7.53 5.47
C PHE A 139 11.77 -7.33 4.24
N PHE A 140 11.92 -8.17 3.24
CA PHE A 140 11.11 -8.15 2.05
C PHE A 140 9.60 -8.37 2.34
N GLU A 141 9.28 -9.35 3.21
CA GLU A 141 7.89 -9.58 3.61
C GLU A 141 7.33 -8.46 4.50
N LEU A 142 8.17 -7.78 5.30
CA LEU A 142 7.75 -6.58 6.03
C LEU A 142 7.38 -5.45 5.07
N VAL A 143 8.23 -5.19 4.07
CA VAL A 143 7.94 -4.19 3.03
C VAL A 143 6.66 -4.54 2.29
N LYS A 144 6.46 -5.80 1.92
CA LYS A 144 5.21 -6.27 1.29
C LYS A 144 3.99 -6.19 2.21
N GLY A 145 4.18 -6.37 3.50
CA GLY A 145 3.10 -6.37 4.49
C GLY A 145 2.75 -5.00 5.03
N ASP A 146 3.55 -3.98 4.72
CA ASP A 146 3.23 -2.62 5.12
C ASP A 146 1.98 -2.13 4.37
N LYS A 147 0.96 -1.88 5.16
CA LYS A 147 -0.37 -1.48 4.68
C LYS A 147 -0.38 -0.14 3.94
N SER A 148 0.61 0.71 4.21
CA SER A 148 0.78 1.99 3.51
C SER A 148 1.34 1.83 2.10
N LEU A 149 2.11 0.75 1.86
CA LEU A 149 2.68 0.42 0.56
C LEU A 149 1.69 -0.25 -0.37
N ILE A 150 0.99 -1.22 0.18
CA ILE A 150 0.02 -1.97 -0.57
C ILE A 150 -1.31 -1.25 -0.41
N LEU A 151 -1.74 -0.58 -1.47
CA LEU A 151 -3.16 -0.31 -1.68
C LEU A 151 -4.01 -1.60 -1.65
N GLY A 152 -3.39 -2.73 -1.36
CA GLY A 152 -4.00 -4.03 -1.20
C GLY A 152 -4.90 -4.17 0.01
N GLN A 153 -4.84 -3.23 0.93
CA GLN A 153 -5.98 -2.94 1.78
C GLN A 153 -7.04 -2.09 1.09
N ALA A 154 -6.82 -1.75 -0.14
CA ALA A 154 -7.90 -1.49 -1.06
C ALA A 154 -8.82 -2.71 -1.29
N GLY A 155 -8.94 -3.61 -0.33
CA GLY A 155 -10.05 -4.53 -0.19
C GLY A 155 -11.40 -3.82 -0.16
N GLU A 156 -11.37 -2.53 0.00
CA GLU A 156 -12.51 -1.63 -0.11
C GLU A 156 -12.69 -0.98 -1.50
N THR A 157 -11.77 -1.21 -2.45
CA THR A 157 -11.96 -0.74 -3.83
C THR A 157 -12.92 -1.67 -4.56
N ASP A 158 -14.07 -1.15 -4.98
CA ASP A 158 -15.03 -1.88 -5.82
C ASP A 158 -14.47 -2.01 -7.25
N ASP A 159 -13.73 -3.08 -7.50
CA ASP A 159 -13.11 -3.37 -8.79
C ASP A 159 -14.15 -3.40 -9.92
N ALA A 160 -15.34 -3.89 -9.63
CA ALA A 160 -16.40 -4.04 -10.61
C ALA A 160 -16.84 -2.71 -11.20
N VAL A 161 -16.70 -1.61 -10.45
CA VAL A 161 -17.03 -0.26 -10.97
C VAL A 161 -16.08 0.15 -12.10
N THR A 162 -14.82 -0.22 -12.02
CA THR A 162 -13.81 0.13 -13.05
C THR A 162 -13.81 -0.86 -14.20
N VAL A 163 -14.00 -2.14 -13.94
CA VAL A 163 -13.89 -3.24 -14.89
C VAL A 163 -15.13 -3.35 -15.77
N ASP A 164 -16.32 -3.20 -15.20
CA ASP A 164 -17.58 -3.34 -15.95
C ASP A 164 -17.94 -2.04 -16.67
N VAL A 165 -17.68 -2.00 -17.98
CA VAL A 165 -17.96 -0.84 -18.83
C VAL A 165 -19.47 -0.55 -18.99
N LYS A 166 -20.33 -1.48 -18.64
CA LYS A 166 -21.79 -1.33 -18.71
C LYS A 166 -22.41 -0.90 -17.39
N ARG A 167 -21.62 -0.89 -16.29
CA ARG A 167 -22.11 -0.56 -14.98
C ARG A 167 -22.48 0.92 -14.87
N GLN A 168 -23.67 1.18 -14.39
CA GLN A 168 -24.11 2.53 -14.06
C GLN A 168 -23.52 2.97 -12.73
N ILE A 169 -22.99 4.18 -12.69
CA ILE A 169 -22.51 4.84 -11.47
C ILE A 169 -23.37 6.07 -11.18
N ARG A 170 -23.43 6.44 -9.92
CA ARG A 170 -24.14 7.67 -9.52
C ARG A 170 -23.40 8.88 -10.07
N TRP A 171 -24.16 9.74 -10.72
CA TRP A 171 -23.63 10.98 -11.27
C TRP A 171 -23.61 12.10 -10.22
N PRO A 172 -22.65 13.05 -10.29
CA PRO A 172 -22.71 14.27 -9.47
C PRO A 172 -24.10 14.93 -9.54
N THR A 173 -24.57 15.41 -8.41
CA THR A 173 -25.91 15.98 -8.21
C THR A 173 -27.08 14.99 -8.10
N SER A 174 -26.87 13.70 -8.39
CA SER A 174 -27.89 12.68 -8.14
C SER A 174 -28.03 12.39 -6.65
N LEU A 175 -29.20 11.89 -6.24
CA LEU A 175 -29.44 11.47 -4.86
C LEU A 175 -29.09 10.00 -4.64
N ASN A 176 -28.53 9.70 -3.50
CA ASN A 176 -28.34 8.31 -3.05
C ASN A 176 -29.68 7.78 -2.53
N GLY A 177 -30.25 6.77 -3.18
CA GLY A 177 -31.55 6.21 -2.84
C GLY A 177 -31.66 5.57 -1.44
N LYS A 178 -30.53 5.31 -0.75
CA LYS A 178 -30.54 4.72 0.60
C LYS A 178 -30.64 5.77 1.71
N CYS A 179 -30.00 6.91 1.54
CA CYS A 179 -29.88 7.93 2.58
C CYS A 179 -30.38 9.32 2.16
N GLY A 180 -30.73 9.51 0.87
CA GLY A 180 -31.18 10.79 0.34
C GLY A 180 -30.08 11.85 0.18
N MET A 181 -28.83 11.53 0.51
CA MET A 181 -27.73 12.50 0.37
C MET A 181 -27.34 12.67 -1.09
N GLN A 182 -26.89 13.87 -1.43
CA GLN A 182 -26.48 14.21 -2.78
C GLN A 182 -25.06 13.72 -3.07
N VAL A 183 -24.84 13.17 -4.27
CA VAL A 183 -23.51 12.91 -4.80
C VAL A 183 -22.83 14.24 -5.11
N THR A 184 -21.73 14.53 -4.42
CA THR A 184 -21.07 15.83 -4.46
C THR A 184 -19.67 15.71 -5.01
N SER A 185 -19.34 16.56 -5.98
CA SER A 185 -17.96 16.68 -6.50
C SER A 185 -17.15 17.65 -5.66
N PHE A 186 -15.87 17.34 -5.50
CA PHE A 186 -14.93 18.22 -4.81
C PHE A 186 -13.50 18.06 -5.38
N PRO A 187 -12.63 19.06 -5.18
CA PRO A 187 -11.24 18.99 -5.63
C PRO A 187 -10.44 17.97 -4.81
N LEU A 188 -9.40 17.40 -5.44
CA LEU A 188 -8.56 16.37 -4.84
C LEU A 188 -7.87 16.86 -3.55
N GLU A 189 -7.53 18.13 -3.50
CA GLU A 189 -6.85 18.78 -2.38
C GLU A 189 -7.67 18.75 -1.08
N ARG A 190 -8.98 18.53 -1.18
CA ARG A 190 -9.85 18.35 -0.01
C ARG A 190 -9.89 16.91 0.52
N LEU A 191 -9.22 15.98 -0.16
CA LEU A 191 -9.06 14.60 0.28
C LEU A 191 -7.68 14.44 0.96
N HIS A 192 -7.49 15.11 2.08
CA HIS A 192 -6.24 15.04 2.84
C HIS A 192 -6.25 13.89 3.85
N PRO A 193 -5.18 13.07 3.91
CA PRO A 193 -5.06 11.98 4.89
C PRO A 193 -5.04 12.44 6.35
N ASP A 194 -4.56 13.67 6.59
CA ASP A 194 -4.45 14.28 7.92
C ASP A 194 -5.74 14.98 8.39
N GLY A 195 -6.76 15.02 7.56
CA GLY A 195 -8.05 15.64 7.87
C GLY A 195 -8.05 17.18 7.92
N THR A 196 -6.93 17.85 7.64
CA THR A 196 -6.81 19.32 7.77
C THR A 196 -7.66 20.11 6.77
N ASN A 197 -8.05 19.48 5.65
CA ASN A 197 -8.99 20.03 4.67
C ASN A 197 -10.06 18.99 4.30
N SER A 198 -10.52 18.23 5.28
CA SER A 198 -11.46 17.15 5.04
C SER A 198 -12.74 17.66 4.39
N PHE A 199 -13.24 16.87 3.47
CA PHE A 199 -14.56 17.06 2.91
C PHE A 199 -15.60 16.69 3.98
N ASP A 200 -16.37 17.67 4.41
CA ASP A 200 -17.54 17.44 5.23
C ASP A 200 -18.75 17.16 4.32
N ALA A 201 -19.37 16.02 4.53
CA ALA A 201 -20.51 15.55 3.73
C ALA A 201 -21.86 15.90 4.35
N LEU A 202 -21.89 16.52 5.54
CA LEU A 202 -23.12 16.90 6.27
C LEU A 202 -23.48 18.35 6.04
#